data_3bbbfc4b699e29878dfa948abe84dd3d
#
_entry.id   3bbbfc4b699e29878dfa948abe84dd3d
#
_cell.length_a   1.000
_cell.length_b   1.000
_cell.length_c   1.000
_cell.angle_alpha   90.00
_cell.angle_beta   90.00
_cell.angle_gamma   90.00
#
_symmetry.space_group_name_H-M   'P 1'
#
loop_
_entity.id
_entity.type
_entity.pdbx_description
1 polymer ?
#
loop_
_entity_poly.entity_id
_entity_poly.type
_entity_poly.pdbx_seq_one_letter_code
_entity_poly.pdbx_strand_id
1 'polypeptide(L)'
;DTSNPTSISYGNPDLDTEKAHILGMTFNSFSAKFSLNANLTYTFTNNGIERYSFMNNGVQENTYGNVGKSQRTRLALWMNWNPGSTTRLSLNTSGSYSDYQSKELNSYNSGFSGDVFANVQQTIPWELRLSLYGGGSTPYVSLQGKGSSFYYYGINLSRSFLKEKRLNISLFASNLFQKYTSHSSETWAETFRSWSNNSYPSRRYGISISWRFGELKTQVKKTQRSITNDDVKAGGDNQAGGSMQ
;
A
#
# COMPACT_ATOMS: atom_id res chain seq x y z
N ASP A 1 -12.59 -24.88 3.42
CA ASP A 1 -13.59 -24.50 4.41
C ASP A 1 -14.91 -25.14 4.03
N THR A 2 -15.44 -25.95 4.93
CA THR A 2 -16.69 -26.71 4.76
C THR A 2 -17.76 -26.27 5.78
N SER A 3 -17.56 -25.12 6.41
CA SER A 3 -18.48 -24.60 7.44
C SER A 3 -19.85 -24.22 6.87
N ASN A 4 -19.93 -23.94 5.57
CA ASN A 4 -21.19 -23.71 4.88
C ASN A 4 -21.51 -24.90 3.96
N PRO A 5 -22.60 -25.64 4.22
CA PRO A 5 -22.94 -26.84 3.43
C PRO A 5 -23.30 -26.52 1.97
N THR A 6 -23.61 -25.28 1.64
CA THR A 6 -23.93 -24.85 0.27
C THR A 6 -22.75 -24.22 -0.47
N SER A 7 -21.61 -24.02 0.20
CA SER A 7 -20.41 -23.44 -0.42
C SER A 7 -19.16 -24.02 0.21
N ILE A 8 -18.34 -24.67 -0.58
CA ILE A 8 -17.09 -25.32 -0.17
C ILE A 8 -15.92 -24.59 -0.85
N SER A 9 -14.82 -24.41 -0.11
CA SER A 9 -13.58 -23.85 -0.64
C SER A 9 -12.41 -24.76 -0.34
N TYR A 10 -11.62 -25.09 -1.34
CA TYR A 10 -10.44 -25.95 -1.23
C TYR A 10 -9.32 -25.50 -2.17
N GLY A 11 -8.10 -25.91 -1.87
CA GLY A 11 -6.92 -25.67 -2.71
C GLY A 11 -6.81 -26.71 -3.81
N ASN A 12 -5.95 -26.42 -4.79
CA ASN A 12 -5.58 -27.35 -5.85
C ASN A 12 -4.08 -27.68 -5.73
N PRO A 13 -3.70 -28.93 -5.45
CA PRO A 13 -2.29 -29.34 -5.36
C PRO A 13 -1.61 -29.47 -6.74
N ASP A 14 -2.37 -29.53 -7.83
CA ASP A 14 -1.89 -29.81 -9.18
C ASP A 14 -1.71 -28.51 -10.01
N LEU A 15 -1.39 -27.41 -9.33
CA LEU A 15 -1.15 -26.12 -10.00
C LEU A 15 0.23 -26.09 -10.67
N ASP A 16 0.22 -25.69 -11.94
CA ASP A 16 1.44 -25.39 -12.68
C ASP A 16 1.94 -23.96 -12.41
N THR A 17 3.19 -23.70 -12.81
CA THR A 17 3.81 -22.38 -12.68
C THR A 17 3.10 -21.34 -13.57
N GLU A 18 2.66 -20.28 -12.98
CA GLU A 18 2.20 -19.07 -13.68
C GLU A 18 3.40 -18.30 -14.25
N LYS A 19 3.23 -17.72 -15.43
CA LYS A 19 4.23 -16.85 -16.08
C LYS A 19 3.66 -15.47 -16.36
N ALA A 20 4.24 -14.48 -15.70
CA ALA A 20 3.87 -13.08 -15.89
C ALA A 20 5.04 -12.28 -16.51
N HIS A 21 4.71 -11.42 -17.47
CA HIS A 21 5.62 -10.44 -18.05
C HIS A 21 5.20 -9.06 -17.61
N ILE A 22 6.14 -8.30 -17.08
CA ILE A 22 5.87 -6.96 -16.53
C ILE A 22 6.76 -5.95 -17.23
N LEU A 23 6.13 -4.94 -17.83
CA LEU A 23 6.78 -3.75 -18.36
C LEU A 23 6.41 -2.57 -17.48
N GLY A 24 7.40 -1.80 -17.04
CA GLY A 24 7.18 -0.67 -16.15
C GLY A 24 7.92 0.57 -16.57
N MET A 25 7.29 1.73 -16.34
CA MET A 25 7.90 3.04 -16.48
C MET A 25 7.66 3.83 -15.21
N THR A 26 8.70 4.44 -14.66
CA THR A 26 8.61 5.26 -13.46
C THR A 26 9.10 6.66 -13.76
N PHE A 27 8.31 7.66 -13.39
CA PHE A 27 8.68 9.06 -13.41
C PHE A 27 8.73 9.59 -11.99
N ASN A 28 9.82 10.28 -11.66
CA ASN A 28 10.01 10.91 -10.36
C ASN A 28 10.36 12.39 -10.54
N SER A 29 9.71 13.24 -9.75
CA SER A 29 10.03 14.67 -9.67
C SER A 29 10.05 15.07 -8.21
N PHE A 30 11.15 15.68 -7.78
CA PHE A 30 11.36 16.10 -6.39
C PHE A 30 11.85 17.53 -6.33
N SER A 31 11.21 18.31 -5.47
CA SER A 31 11.65 19.64 -5.10
C SER A 31 11.43 19.88 -3.61
N ALA A 32 11.87 20.99 -3.08
CA ALA A 32 11.68 21.32 -1.66
C ALA A 32 10.21 21.40 -1.25
N LYS A 33 9.32 21.73 -2.17
CA LYS A 33 7.87 21.91 -1.90
C LYS A 33 6.98 20.86 -2.53
N PHE A 34 7.48 20.12 -3.52
CA PHE A 34 6.66 19.21 -4.30
C PHE A 34 7.41 17.91 -4.61
N SER A 35 6.76 16.80 -4.44
CA SER A 35 7.26 15.49 -4.81
C SER A 35 6.17 14.72 -5.54
N LEU A 36 6.53 14.15 -6.67
CA LEU A 36 5.65 13.32 -7.49
C LEU A 36 6.40 12.03 -7.88
N ASN A 37 5.75 10.91 -7.67
CA ASN A 37 6.12 9.63 -8.25
C ASN A 37 4.95 9.14 -9.09
N ALA A 38 5.21 8.80 -10.34
CA ALA A 38 4.25 8.20 -11.25
C ALA A 38 4.81 6.88 -11.76
N ASN A 39 4.04 5.81 -11.62
CA ASN A 39 4.42 4.48 -12.06
C ASN A 39 3.36 3.93 -13.00
N LEU A 40 3.74 3.68 -14.26
CA LEU A 40 2.92 3.02 -15.26
C LEU A 40 3.43 1.59 -15.42
N THR A 41 2.55 0.62 -15.25
CA THR A 41 2.88 -0.81 -15.36
C THR A 41 1.89 -1.49 -16.30
N TYR A 42 2.42 -2.28 -17.22
CA TYR A 42 1.66 -3.22 -18.01
C TYR A 42 2.09 -4.64 -17.63
N THR A 43 1.12 -5.45 -17.23
CA THR A 43 1.33 -6.85 -16.87
C THR A 43 0.53 -7.75 -17.80
N PHE A 44 1.17 -8.77 -18.33
CA PHE A 44 0.55 -9.80 -19.13
C PHE A 44 0.86 -11.17 -18.49
N THR A 45 -0.18 -11.93 -18.20
CA THR A 45 -0.06 -13.25 -17.55
C THR A 45 -0.66 -14.33 -18.45
N ASN A 46 0.12 -15.36 -18.69
CA ASN A 46 -0.34 -16.59 -19.35
C ASN A 46 -0.37 -17.73 -18.31
N ASN A 47 -1.28 -18.64 -18.47
CA ASN A 47 -1.45 -19.75 -17.54
C ASN A 47 -1.65 -19.28 -16.11
N GLY A 48 -2.42 -18.18 -15.94
CA GLY A 48 -2.65 -17.54 -14.66
C GLY A 48 -3.41 -18.43 -13.71
N ILE A 49 -2.96 -18.44 -12.46
CA ILE A 49 -3.66 -19.14 -11.36
C ILE A 49 -4.81 -18.25 -10.92
N GLU A 50 -6.01 -18.62 -11.35
CA GLU A 50 -7.23 -17.88 -11.01
C GLU A 50 -8.07 -18.67 -10.01
N ARG A 51 -8.65 -17.96 -9.06
CA ARG A 51 -9.72 -18.51 -8.24
C ARG A 51 -10.99 -18.51 -9.07
N TYR A 52 -11.63 -19.66 -9.15
CA TYR A 52 -12.90 -19.80 -9.85
C TYR A 52 -13.91 -20.60 -9.04
N SER A 53 -15.17 -20.44 -9.42
CA SER A 53 -16.31 -21.08 -8.77
C SER A 53 -17.17 -21.79 -9.81
N PHE A 54 -17.72 -22.92 -9.43
CA PHE A 54 -18.67 -23.69 -10.25
C PHE A 54 -19.69 -24.37 -9.35
N MET A 55 -20.78 -24.85 -9.95
CA MET A 55 -21.80 -25.62 -9.24
C MET A 55 -21.58 -27.11 -9.46
N ASN A 56 -21.56 -27.86 -8.35
CA ASN A 56 -21.48 -29.30 -8.35
C ASN A 56 -22.58 -29.85 -7.42
N ASN A 57 -23.55 -30.56 -7.99
CA ASN A 57 -24.67 -31.16 -7.24
C ASN A 57 -25.40 -30.19 -6.28
N GLY A 58 -25.58 -28.95 -6.71
CA GLY A 58 -26.25 -27.93 -5.90
C GLY A 58 -25.37 -27.26 -4.84
N VAL A 59 -24.08 -27.58 -4.77
CA VAL A 59 -23.08 -26.95 -3.91
C VAL A 59 -22.20 -26.09 -4.75
N GLN A 60 -21.95 -24.84 -4.31
CA GLN A 60 -20.95 -23.96 -4.92
C GLN A 60 -19.57 -24.40 -4.46
N GLU A 61 -18.75 -24.81 -5.39
CA GLU A 61 -17.33 -25.12 -5.14
C GLU A 61 -16.43 -23.98 -5.60
N ASN A 62 -15.44 -23.65 -4.78
CA ASN A 62 -14.47 -22.60 -5.04
C ASN A 62 -13.07 -23.20 -4.95
N THR A 63 -12.28 -23.06 -6.00
CA THR A 63 -10.92 -23.59 -6.07
C THR A 63 -10.02 -22.71 -6.92
N TYR A 64 -8.82 -23.18 -7.19
CA TYR A 64 -7.82 -22.50 -8.00
C TYR A 64 -7.40 -23.37 -9.18
N GLY A 65 -7.08 -22.76 -10.31
CA GLY A 65 -6.57 -23.46 -11.49
C GLY A 65 -5.78 -22.55 -12.39
N ASN A 66 -4.94 -23.13 -13.22
CA ASN A 66 -4.19 -22.44 -14.27
C ASN A 66 -5.09 -22.19 -15.50
N VAL A 67 -6.17 -21.48 -15.30
CA VAL A 67 -7.25 -21.33 -16.28
C VAL A 67 -7.31 -19.94 -16.90
N GLY A 68 -6.46 -19.01 -16.42
CA GLY A 68 -6.56 -17.60 -16.76
C GLY A 68 -5.50 -17.11 -17.74
N LYS A 69 -5.91 -16.14 -18.57
CA LYS A 69 -5.04 -15.16 -19.22
C LYS A 69 -5.50 -13.80 -18.76
N SER A 70 -4.54 -12.95 -18.40
CA SER A 70 -4.91 -11.59 -18.01
C SER A 70 -3.95 -10.55 -18.56
N GLN A 71 -4.48 -9.37 -18.80
CA GLN A 71 -3.74 -8.17 -19.14
C GLN A 71 -4.18 -7.07 -18.18
N ARG A 72 -3.22 -6.35 -17.62
CA ARG A 72 -3.51 -5.21 -16.75
C ARG A 72 -2.59 -4.05 -17.06
N THR A 73 -3.18 -2.90 -17.34
CA THR A 73 -2.47 -1.63 -17.39
C THR A 73 -2.81 -0.86 -16.12
N ARG A 74 -1.79 -0.44 -15.35
CA ARG A 74 -1.97 0.31 -14.11
C ARG A 74 -1.12 1.57 -14.12
N LEU A 75 -1.75 2.70 -13.77
CA LEU A 75 -1.08 3.94 -13.42
C LEU A 75 -1.26 4.19 -11.93
N ALA A 76 -0.14 4.35 -11.21
CA ALA A 76 -0.14 4.72 -9.80
C ALA A 76 0.57 6.05 -9.62
N LEU A 77 -0.02 6.94 -8.83
CA LEU A 77 0.49 8.27 -8.55
C LEU A 77 0.62 8.46 -7.04
N TRP A 78 1.76 8.97 -6.62
CA TRP A 78 1.99 9.46 -5.28
C TRP A 78 2.49 10.89 -5.35
N MET A 79 1.84 11.78 -4.61
CA MET A 79 2.15 13.20 -4.60
C MET A 79 2.18 13.74 -3.18
N ASN A 80 3.18 14.55 -2.89
CA ASN A 80 3.22 15.42 -1.72
C ASN A 80 3.47 16.86 -2.16
N TRP A 81 2.71 17.78 -1.60
CA TRP A 81 2.85 19.19 -1.86
C TRP A 81 2.83 19.97 -0.55
N ASN A 82 3.86 20.77 -0.32
CA ASN A 82 4.03 21.63 0.84
C ASN A 82 4.07 23.10 0.35
N PRO A 83 2.90 23.72 0.08
CA PRO A 83 2.84 25.09 -0.44
C PRO A 83 3.45 26.12 0.52
N GLY A 84 3.46 25.81 1.80
CA GLY A 84 4.06 26.61 2.87
C GLY A 84 4.56 25.75 4.02
N SER A 85 5.04 26.38 5.09
CA SER A 85 5.55 25.70 6.28
C SER A 85 4.46 25.02 7.14
N THR A 86 3.23 25.45 6.99
CA THR A 86 2.08 25.03 7.83
C THR A 86 1.14 24.07 7.14
N THR A 87 1.23 23.96 5.80
CA THR A 87 0.29 23.16 4.98
C THR A 87 1.03 22.01 4.30
N ARG A 88 0.45 20.83 4.37
CA ARG A 88 0.88 19.63 3.63
C ARG A 88 -0.31 18.95 2.99
N LEU A 89 -0.20 18.67 1.71
CA LEU A 89 -1.16 17.88 0.95
C LEU A 89 -0.49 16.60 0.49
N SER A 90 -1.19 15.48 0.62
CA SER A 90 -0.73 14.18 0.15
C SER A 90 -1.84 13.53 -0.67
N LEU A 91 -1.48 12.96 -1.80
CA LEU A 91 -2.37 12.22 -2.67
C LEU A 91 -1.71 10.90 -3.04
N ASN A 92 -2.44 9.81 -2.84
CA ASN A 92 -2.11 8.49 -3.39
C ASN A 92 -3.31 8.06 -4.21
N THR A 93 -3.08 7.70 -5.45
CA THR A 93 -4.15 7.22 -6.32
C THR A 93 -3.62 6.20 -7.29
N SER A 94 -4.42 5.23 -7.64
CA SER A 94 -4.13 4.36 -8.76
C SER A 94 -5.37 4.08 -9.58
N GLY A 95 -5.16 3.85 -10.87
CA GLY A 95 -6.18 3.38 -11.78
C GLY A 95 -5.64 2.24 -12.61
N SER A 96 -6.44 1.23 -12.85
CA SER A 96 -6.07 0.11 -13.71
C SER A 96 -7.23 -0.31 -14.60
N TYR A 97 -6.91 -0.65 -15.82
CA TYR A 97 -7.78 -1.43 -16.68
C TYR A 97 -7.28 -2.86 -16.70
N SER A 98 -8.18 -3.79 -16.42
CA SER A 98 -7.89 -5.22 -16.42
C SER A 98 -8.79 -5.95 -17.40
N ASP A 99 -8.22 -6.93 -18.08
CA ASP A 99 -8.89 -7.85 -19.00
C ASP A 99 -8.53 -9.29 -18.56
N TYR A 100 -9.54 -10.10 -18.31
CA TYR A 100 -9.42 -11.49 -17.89
C TYR A 100 -10.15 -12.39 -18.84
N GLN A 101 -9.52 -13.49 -19.24
CA GLN A 101 -10.07 -14.48 -20.17
C GLN A 101 -9.77 -15.89 -19.69
N SER A 102 -10.75 -16.76 -19.75
CA SER A 102 -10.58 -18.20 -19.59
C SER A 102 -11.40 -18.92 -20.63
N LYS A 103 -10.73 -19.69 -21.47
CA LYS A 103 -11.40 -20.56 -22.44
C LYS A 103 -12.01 -21.79 -21.76
N GLU A 104 -11.34 -22.32 -20.74
CA GLU A 104 -11.79 -23.51 -20.00
C GLU A 104 -13.07 -23.26 -19.22
N LEU A 105 -13.20 -22.06 -18.66
CA LEU A 105 -14.37 -21.65 -17.88
C LEU A 105 -15.41 -20.91 -18.73
N ASN A 106 -15.20 -20.79 -20.05
CA ASN A 106 -16.01 -19.95 -20.95
C ASN A 106 -16.31 -18.57 -20.33
N SER A 107 -15.29 -17.95 -19.74
CA SER A 107 -15.44 -16.72 -18.97
C SER A 107 -14.56 -15.61 -19.50
N TYR A 108 -15.16 -14.44 -19.58
CA TYR A 108 -14.52 -13.19 -19.96
C TYR A 108 -15.02 -12.07 -19.06
N ASN A 109 -14.11 -11.24 -18.56
CA ASN A 109 -14.47 -10.05 -17.80
C ASN A 109 -13.41 -8.98 -17.94
N SER A 110 -13.83 -7.73 -18.06
CA SER A 110 -12.92 -6.60 -18.12
C SER A 110 -13.50 -5.36 -17.45
N GLY A 111 -12.65 -4.44 -17.08
CA GLY A 111 -13.11 -3.17 -16.56
C GLY A 111 -12.04 -2.33 -15.91
N PHE A 112 -12.46 -1.13 -15.52
CA PHE A 112 -11.65 -0.19 -14.75
C PHE A 112 -11.83 -0.42 -13.26
N SER A 113 -10.72 -0.34 -12.54
CA SER A 113 -10.70 -0.26 -11.09
C SER A 113 -9.69 0.81 -10.66
N GLY A 114 -9.96 1.46 -9.54
CA GLY A 114 -9.07 2.49 -9.04
C GLY A 114 -9.31 2.78 -7.58
N ASP A 115 -8.33 3.41 -6.97
CA ASP A 115 -8.35 3.86 -5.60
C ASP A 115 -7.78 5.27 -5.49
N VAL A 116 -8.27 6.00 -4.51
CA VAL A 116 -7.77 7.32 -4.17
C VAL A 116 -7.73 7.46 -2.66
N PHE A 117 -6.66 8.07 -2.18
CA PHE A 117 -6.52 8.58 -0.82
C PHE A 117 -5.90 9.96 -0.86
N ALA A 118 -6.56 10.92 -0.23
CA ALA A 118 -6.08 12.29 -0.08
C ALA A 118 -6.04 12.68 1.40
N ASN A 119 -5.02 13.44 1.77
CA ASN A 119 -4.88 14.02 3.10
C ASN A 119 -4.40 15.45 3.01
N VAL A 120 -5.08 16.33 3.73
CA VAL A 120 -4.69 17.73 3.91
C VAL A 120 -4.37 17.92 5.38
N GLN A 121 -3.15 18.35 5.66
CA GLN A 121 -2.70 18.67 7.01
C GLN A 121 -2.39 20.16 7.09
N GLN A 122 -2.99 20.84 8.07
CA GLN A 122 -2.80 22.25 8.32
C GLN A 122 -2.40 22.47 9.79
N THR A 123 -1.29 23.14 9.99
CA THR A 123 -0.93 23.68 11.32
C THR A 123 -1.59 25.04 11.47
N ILE A 124 -2.44 25.20 12.46
CA ILE A 124 -3.15 26.42 12.80
C ILE A 124 -2.59 27.02 14.09
N PRO A 125 -3.00 28.22 14.51
CA PRO A 125 -2.51 28.84 15.75
C PRO A 125 -2.53 27.87 16.94
N TRP A 126 -1.66 28.14 17.94
CA TRP A 126 -1.42 27.32 19.14
C TRP A 126 -0.83 25.95 18.87
N GLU A 127 -0.11 25.77 17.74
CA GLU A 127 0.49 24.50 17.30
C GLU A 127 -0.53 23.35 17.15
N LEU A 128 -1.81 23.70 16.97
CA LEU A 128 -2.83 22.73 16.64
C LEU A 128 -2.64 22.21 15.21
N ARG A 129 -2.67 20.91 15.05
CA ARG A 129 -2.57 20.25 13.74
C ARG A 129 -3.91 19.66 13.36
N LEU A 130 -4.52 20.23 12.34
CA LEU A 130 -5.73 19.72 11.72
C LEU A 130 -5.37 18.82 10.54
N SER A 131 -5.92 17.62 10.48
CA SER A 131 -5.82 16.73 9.33
C SER A 131 -7.21 16.36 8.85
N LEU A 132 -7.45 16.57 7.56
CA LEU A 132 -8.63 16.10 6.86
C LEU A 132 -8.18 15.03 5.89
N TYR A 133 -8.79 13.86 5.91
CA TYR A 133 -8.46 12.79 5.00
C TYR A 133 -9.70 12.13 4.43
N GLY A 134 -9.55 11.59 3.26
CA GLY A 134 -10.60 10.81 2.61
C GLY A 134 -10.04 9.93 1.52
N GLY A 135 -10.79 8.93 1.21
CA GLY A 135 -10.42 8.00 0.16
C GLY A 135 -11.56 7.10 -0.24
N GLY A 136 -11.30 6.29 -1.22
CA GLY A 136 -12.27 5.31 -1.70
C GLY A 136 -11.71 4.49 -2.85
N SER A 137 -12.47 3.51 -3.26
CA SER A 137 -12.18 2.70 -4.42
C SER A 137 -13.41 2.48 -5.28
N THR A 138 -13.17 2.33 -6.57
CA THR A 138 -14.18 1.81 -7.50
C THR A 138 -14.28 0.29 -7.36
N PRO A 139 -15.29 -0.37 -7.93
CA PRO A 139 -15.35 -1.82 -7.95
C PRO A 139 -14.08 -2.44 -8.55
N TYR A 140 -13.57 -3.47 -7.91
CA TYR A 140 -12.53 -4.31 -8.52
C TYR A 140 -13.17 -5.29 -9.51
N VAL A 141 -12.36 -5.73 -10.47
CA VAL A 141 -12.75 -6.72 -11.50
C VAL A 141 -11.87 -7.96 -11.35
N SER A 142 -12.47 -9.13 -11.42
CA SER A 142 -11.80 -10.44 -11.48
C SER A 142 -12.42 -11.29 -12.59
N LEU A 143 -11.85 -12.44 -12.89
CA LEU A 143 -12.32 -13.31 -14.00
C LEU A 143 -13.83 -13.61 -13.94
N GLN A 144 -14.35 -13.95 -12.78
CA GLN A 144 -15.75 -14.32 -12.57
C GLN A 144 -16.46 -13.38 -11.58
N GLY A 145 -16.06 -12.13 -11.46
CA GLY A 145 -16.69 -11.28 -10.48
C GLY A 145 -16.30 -9.81 -10.52
N LYS A 146 -17.03 -9.09 -9.69
CA LYS A 146 -16.73 -7.68 -9.38
C LYS A 146 -17.09 -7.35 -7.95
N GLY A 147 -16.36 -6.42 -7.37
CA GLY A 147 -16.69 -5.85 -6.06
C GLY A 147 -17.59 -4.63 -6.15
N SER A 148 -17.77 -3.97 -5.01
CA SER A 148 -18.42 -2.65 -4.93
C SER A 148 -17.41 -1.54 -4.73
N SER A 149 -17.83 -0.33 -5.01
CA SER A 149 -17.14 0.88 -4.56
C SER A 149 -17.37 1.09 -3.06
N PHE A 150 -16.42 1.74 -2.42
CA PHE A 150 -16.59 2.27 -1.08
C PHE A 150 -15.83 3.59 -0.93
N TYR A 151 -16.20 4.37 0.07
CA TYR A 151 -15.49 5.59 0.44
C TYR A 151 -15.42 5.73 1.96
N TYR A 152 -14.45 6.49 2.42
CA TYR A 152 -14.26 6.84 3.82
C TYR A 152 -13.65 8.23 3.92
N TYR A 153 -13.87 8.87 5.05
CA TYR A 153 -13.30 10.18 5.33
C TYR A 153 -13.17 10.39 6.84
N GLY A 154 -12.35 11.35 7.21
CA GLY A 154 -12.18 11.66 8.61
C GLY A 154 -11.46 12.97 8.84
N ILE A 155 -11.50 13.36 10.10
CA ILE A 155 -10.85 14.54 10.66
C ILE A 155 -10.05 14.14 11.88
N ASN A 156 -8.88 14.72 12.03
CA ASN A 156 -8.05 14.58 13.22
C ASN A 156 -7.56 15.97 13.64
N LEU A 157 -7.73 16.32 14.91
CA LEU A 157 -7.19 17.51 15.52
C LEU A 157 -6.23 17.09 16.63
N SER A 158 -4.96 17.46 16.52
CA SER A 158 -3.94 17.07 17.49
C SER A 158 -3.08 18.23 17.95
N ARG A 159 -2.58 18.12 19.18
CA ARG A 159 -1.59 19.04 19.73
C ARG A 159 -0.56 18.27 20.54
N SER A 160 0.69 18.69 20.39
CA SER A 160 1.79 18.16 21.20
C SER A 160 2.14 19.13 22.32
N PHE A 161 2.38 18.58 23.49
CA PHE A 161 2.70 19.29 24.72
C PHE A 161 4.02 18.79 25.29
N LEU A 162 4.56 19.51 26.26
CA LEU A 162 5.81 19.24 26.97
C LEU A 162 7.05 19.43 26.08
N LYS A 163 8.21 19.51 26.76
CA LYS A 163 9.51 19.57 26.06
C LYS A 163 9.64 18.34 25.16
N GLU A 164 10.25 18.53 24.00
CA GLU A 164 10.43 17.49 22.96
C GLU A 164 9.12 16.84 22.49
N LYS A 165 7.98 17.55 22.65
CA LYS A 165 6.67 17.09 22.21
C LYS A 165 6.32 15.69 22.73
N ARG A 166 6.63 15.43 24.00
CA ARG A 166 6.48 14.11 24.61
C ARG A 166 5.05 13.68 24.86
N LEU A 167 4.13 14.61 25.02
CA LEU A 167 2.70 14.33 25.17
C LEU A 167 1.99 14.78 23.88
N ASN A 168 1.27 13.88 23.26
CA ASN A 168 0.40 14.18 22.13
C ASN A 168 -1.04 13.82 22.50
N ILE A 169 -1.95 14.75 22.31
CA ILE A 169 -3.40 14.55 22.48
C ILE A 169 -4.04 14.78 21.10
N SER A 170 -4.86 13.85 20.66
CA SER A 170 -5.61 13.97 19.43
C SER A 170 -7.07 13.58 19.61
N LEU A 171 -7.91 14.36 18.95
CA LEU A 171 -9.34 14.09 18.77
C LEU A 171 -9.52 13.61 17.33
N PHE A 172 -10.21 12.52 17.15
CA PHE A 172 -10.46 12.01 15.80
C PHE A 172 -11.92 11.65 15.59
N ALA A 173 -12.37 11.81 14.36
CA ALA A 173 -13.67 11.35 13.93
C ALA A 173 -13.57 10.84 12.49
N SER A 174 -14.17 9.70 12.19
CA SER A 174 -14.24 9.12 10.85
C SER A 174 -15.66 8.72 10.52
N ASN A 175 -16.01 8.89 9.25
CA ASN A 175 -17.33 8.54 8.70
C ASN A 175 -18.51 9.08 9.52
N LEU A 176 -18.42 10.35 9.99
CA LEU A 176 -19.39 10.95 10.90
C LEU A 176 -20.84 10.83 10.42
N PHE A 177 -21.06 10.97 9.12
CA PHE A 177 -22.39 10.93 8.50
C PHE A 177 -22.76 9.55 7.96
N GLN A 178 -21.86 8.55 8.08
CA GLN A 178 -22.05 7.20 7.59
C GLN A 178 -21.89 6.19 8.73
N LYS A 179 -22.98 5.69 9.25
CA LYS A 179 -22.97 4.73 10.37
C LYS A 179 -22.40 3.37 9.97
N TYR A 180 -22.75 2.90 8.77
CA TYR A 180 -22.32 1.61 8.23
C TYR A 180 -21.64 1.78 6.88
N THR A 181 -20.66 0.98 6.61
CA THR A 181 -20.09 0.78 5.26
C THR A 181 -20.44 -0.62 4.80
N SER A 182 -20.96 -0.72 3.59
CA SER A 182 -21.32 -2.00 2.98
C SER A 182 -20.33 -2.34 1.88
N HIS A 183 -19.88 -3.58 1.86
CA HIS A 183 -19.08 -4.15 0.79
C HIS A 183 -19.88 -5.26 0.15
N SER A 184 -20.19 -5.08 -1.12
CA SER A 184 -20.86 -6.11 -1.90
C SER A 184 -19.89 -6.70 -2.92
N SER A 185 -20.08 -7.95 -3.22
CA SER A 185 -19.39 -8.63 -4.32
C SER A 185 -20.38 -9.49 -5.08
N GLU A 186 -20.13 -9.58 -6.34
CA GLU A 186 -20.88 -10.40 -7.27
C GLU A 186 -19.93 -11.40 -7.91
N THR A 187 -20.33 -12.67 -7.94
CA THR A 187 -19.59 -13.74 -8.59
C THR A 187 -20.55 -14.47 -9.53
N TRP A 188 -20.10 -14.77 -10.73
CA TRP A 188 -20.89 -15.46 -11.73
C TRP A 188 -20.08 -16.51 -12.49
N ALA A 189 -20.75 -17.53 -12.92
CA ALA A 189 -20.30 -18.52 -13.87
C ALA A 189 -21.46 -18.82 -14.83
N GLU A 190 -21.25 -19.72 -15.79
CA GLU A 190 -22.26 -20.11 -16.76
C GLU A 190 -23.57 -20.60 -16.13
N THR A 191 -23.47 -21.27 -14.98
CA THR A 191 -24.59 -21.95 -14.32
C THR A 191 -25.12 -21.26 -13.07
N PHE A 192 -24.47 -20.19 -12.58
CA PHE A 192 -24.93 -19.50 -11.37
C PHE A 192 -24.52 -18.03 -11.32
N ARG A 193 -25.19 -17.30 -10.45
CA ARG A 193 -24.86 -15.94 -10.05
C ARG A 193 -25.07 -15.77 -8.55
N SER A 194 -24.07 -15.28 -7.85
CA SER A 194 -24.05 -15.13 -6.40
C SER A 194 -23.74 -13.71 -6.00
N TRP A 195 -24.42 -13.21 -4.96
CA TRP A 195 -24.15 -11.89 -4.36
C TRP A 195 -23.84 -12.07 -2.89
N SER A 196 -22.83 -11.36 -2.44
CA SER A 196 -22.50 -11.22 -1.03
C SER A 196 -22.56 -9.75 -0.65
N ASN A 197 -23.18 -9.44 0.47
CA ASN A 197 -23.23 -8.08 1.00
C ASN A 197 -22.89 -8.10 2.50
N ASN A 198 -21.76 -7.51 2.84
CA ASN A 198 -21.28 -7.40 4.21
C ASN A 198 -21.32 -5.95 4.66
N SER A 199 -22.02 -5.66 5.74
CA SER A 199 -22.16 -4.34 6.30
C SER A 199 -21.60 -4.30 7.73
N TYR A 200 -20.75 -3.33 8.02
CA TYR A 200 -20.14 -3.18 9.34
C TYR A 200 -20.15 -1.72 9.80
N PRO A 201 -20.16 -1.46 11.12
CA PRO A 201 -20.10 -0.12 11.66
C PRO A 201 -18.81 0.59 11.25
N SER A 202 -18.93 1.75 10.62
CA SER A 202 -17.78 2.53 10.13
C SER A 202 -17.58 3.86 10.83
N ARG A 203 -18.63 4.39 11.46
CA ARG A 203 -18.53 5.64 12.23
C ARG A 203 -17.69 5.42 13.48
N ARG A 204 -16.66 6.23 13.65
CA ARG A 204 -15.80 6.22 14.83
C ARG A 204 -15.44 7.63 15.26
N TYR A 205 -15.36 7.84 16.54
CA TYR A 205 -14.81 9.07 17.14
C TYR A 205 -14.18 8.73 18.48
N GLY A 206 -13.18 9.50 18.86
CA GLY A 206 -12.48 9.23 20.10
C GLY A 206 -11.37 10.22 20.38
N ILE A 207 -10.72 9.99 21.49
CA ILE A 207 -9.55 10.71 21.97
C ILE A 207 -8.40 9.73 22.05
N SER A 208 -7.24 10.13 21.55
CA SER A 208 -6.00 9.38 21.71
C SER A 208 -5.01 10.24 22.50
N ILE A 209 -4.41 9.66 23.53
CA ILE A 209 -3.37 10.28 24.35
C ILE A 209 -2.13 9.40 24.23
N SER A 210 -1.06 9.98 23.72
CA SER A 210 0.23 9.32 23.59
C SER A 210 1.26 10.08 24.41
N TRP A 211 1.88 9.41 25.36
CA TRP A 211 2.91 9.96 26.20
C TRP A 211 4.20 9.13 26.09
N ARG A 212 5.25 9.80 25.64
CA ARG A 212 6.60 9.24 25.56
C ARG A 212 7.38 9.63 26.80
N PHE A 213 7.72 8.67 27.63
CA PHE A 213 8.54 8.87 28.82
C PHE A 213 9.85 8.09 28.72
N GLY A 214 10.87 8.56 29.45
CA GLY A 214 12.23 8.04 29.38
C GLY A 214 13.09 8.77 28.36
N GLU A 215 14.38 8.83 28.62
CA GLU A 215 15.44 9.27 27.70
C GLU A 215 16.36 8.08 27.46
N LEU A 216 16.55 7.72 26.21
CA LEU A 216 17.68 6.88 25.85
C LEU A 216 18.95 7.75 25.92
N LYS A 217 19.61 7.77 27.09
CA LYS A 217 20.96 8.32 27.23
C LYS A 217 21.98 7.34 26.64
N THR A 218 21.82 6.95 25.43
CA THR A 218 22.91 6.33 24.67
C THR A 218 23.71 7.45 24.02
N GLN A 219 24.65 8.00 24.77
CA GLN A 219 25.84 8.59 24.15
C GLN A 219 26.50 7.42 23.40
N VAL A 220 26.28 7.34 22.10
CA VAL A 220 27.14 6.55 21.24
C VAL A 220 28.52 7.18 21.35
N LYS A 221 29.37 6.62 22.23
CA LYS A 221 30.80 6.93 22.26
C LYS A 221 31.29 6.61 20.85
N LYS A 222 31.52 7.64 20.05
CA LYS A 222 32.28 7.49 18.80
C LYS A 222 33.61 6.89 19.21
N THR A 223 33.80 5.61 19.01
CA THR A 223 35.10 4.98 19.11
C THR A 223 35.92 5.64 18.00
N GLN A 224 36.81 6.52 18.36
CA GLN A 224 37.86 6.97 17.47
C GLN A 224 38.66 5.72 17.09
N ARG A 225 38.41 5.18 15.94
CA ARG A 225 39.31 4.24 15.32
C ARG A 225 40.47 5.06 14.77
N SER A 226 41.46 5.33 15.62
CA SER A 226 42.79 5.62 15.11
C SER A 226 43.39 4.27 14.72
N ILE A 227 43.47 3.99 13.44
CA ILE A 227 44.33 2.94 12.91
C ILE A 227 45.75 3.52 12.98
N THR A 228 46.48 3.28 14.04
CA THR A 228 47.93 3.43 14.06
C THR A 228 48.47 2.24 13.28
N ASN A 229 49.02 2.52 12.11
CA ASN A 229 49.70 1.52 11.28
C ASN A 229 51.15 1.43 11.82
N ASP A 230 51.39 0.50 12.73
CA ASP A 230 52.68 0.22 13.32
C ASP A 230 53.58 -0.60 12.37
N ASP A 231 53.20 -0.87 11.15
CA ASP A 231 53.91 -1.67 10.17
C ASP A 231 54.87 -0.92 9.27
N VAL A 232 55.10 0.38 9.52
CA VAL A 232 56.16 1.12 8.84
C VAL A 232 57.49 0.91 9.63
N LYS A 233 58.19 -0.19 9.33
CA LYS A 233 59.61 -0.35 9.70
C LYS A 233 60.37 0.84 9.13
N ALA A 234 60.98 1.63 10.02
CA ALA A 234 62.01 2.61 9.67
C ALA A 234 63.15 1.86 8.95
N GLY A 235 63.20 1.99 7.64
CA GLY A 235 64.33 1.52 6.81
C GLY A 235 65.52 2.42 7.07
N GLY A 236 66.61 1.76 7.37
CA GLY A 236 67.85 2.20 7.91
C GLY A 236 68.58 3.37 7.22
N ASP A 237 69.37 3.97 8.05
CA ASP A 237 70.51 4.79 7.76
C ASP A 237 71.38 4.22 6.62
N ASN A 238 71.67 5.07 5.67
CA ASN A 238 72.97 5.00 4.96
C ASN A 238 73.61 6.37 4.88
N GLN A 239 74.61 6.55 5.72
CA GLN A 239 75.69 7.52 5.60
C GLN A 239 76.41 7.38 4.27
N ALA A 240 76.62 8.45 3.62
CA ALA A 240 77.78 8.77 2.83
C ALA A 240 77.69 10.29 2.54
N GLY A 241 78.48 11.17 3.08
CA GLY A 241 79.93 11.27 2.97
C GLY A 241 80.21 12.15 1.74
N GLY A 242 80.64 13.40 1.94
CA GLY A 242 81.18 14.16 0.82
C GLY A 242 81.20 15.70 1.06
N SER A 243 82.27 16.07 1.60
CA SER A 243 82.83 17.42 1.80
C SER A 243 83.01 18.30 0.52
N MET A 244 83.22 19.61 0.74
CA MET A 244 83.93 20.66 -0.03
C MET A 244 83.02 21.58 -0.89
N GLN A 245 82.99 22.75 -0.63
CA GLN A 245 83.73 24.03 -0.53
C GLN A 245 82.71 25.14 -0.20
#